data_e9723f6ceb5a9905fbeecf0bf6df835d
#
_entry.id   e9723f6ceb5a9905fbeecf0bf6df835d
#
_cell.length_a   1.000
_cell.length_b   1.000
_cell.length_c   1.000
_cell.angle_alpha   90.00
_cell.angle_beta   90.00
_cell.angle_gamma   90.00
#
_symmetry.space_group_name_H-M   'P 1'
#
loop_
_entity.id
_entity.type
_entity.pdbx_description
1 polymer ?
#
loop_
_entity_poly.entity_id
_entity_poly.type
_entity_poly.pdbx_seq_one_letter_code
_entity_poly.pdbx_strand_id
1 'polypeptide(L)'
;MTAMSTAITRQIVLDTETTGMNQIGAHYEGHKIIEIGAVEVVNRRLTGNNFHVYLKPDRLVDPEAFGVHGIADEFLLDKPTFAEVADEFMDYIRGAELVIHNAAFDIGFMDYEFSLLKRDIPKTNTFCKVTDSLAVARKMFPGKRNSLDALCARYEIDNSKRTLHGALLDAQILAEVYLAMTGGQTSMA
;
A
#
# COMPACT_ATOMS: atom_id res chain seq x y z
N MET A 1 22.84 -0.25 -25.14
CA MET A 1 22.50 0.49 -24.98
C MET A 1 21.19 0.84 -25.05
N THR A 2 20.62 0.79 -25.65
CA THR A 2 19.26 1.17 -25.91
C THR A 2 18.23 0.33 -25.18
N ALA A 3 18.63 -0.82 -24.68
CA ALA A 3 17.70 -1.69 -23.97
C ALA A 3 17.02 -0.98 -22.79
N MET A 4 17.74 -0.06 -22.15
CA MET A 4 17.19 0.64 -21.01
C MET A 4 16.06 1.58 -21.37
N SER A 5 16.11 2.19 -22.55
CA SER A 5 15.09 3.14 -22.96
C SER A 5 13.75 2.45 -23.29
N THR A 6 13.77 1.15 -23.50
CA THR A 6 12.56 0.40 -23.83
C THR A 6 11.99 -0.35 -22.62
N ALA A 7 12.63 -0.23 -21.46
CA ALA A 7 12.16 -0.94 -20.28
C ALA A 7 10.78 -0.44 -19.87
N ILE A 8 9.87 -1.38 -19.61
CA ILE A 8 8.53 -1.07 -19.14
C ILE A 8 8.60 -0.84 -17.64
N THR A 9 8.10 0.31 -17.22
CA THR A 9 8.01 0.62 -15.81
C THR A 9 6.74 0.02 -15.24
N ARG A 10 6.91 -0.92 -14.31
CA ARG A 10 5.79 -1.54 -13.62
C ARG A 10 5.74 -1.01 -12.20
N GLN A 11 4.64 -0.35 -11.87
CA GLN A 11 4.40 0.17 -10.52
C GLN A 11 3.24 -0.57 -9.90
N ILE A 12 3.36 -0.81 -8.60
CA ILE A 12 2.28 -1.37 -7.80
C ILE A 12 1.95 -0.34 -6.73
N VAL A 13 0.74 0.21 -6.81
CA VAL A 13 0.24 1.14 -5.80
C VAL A 13 -0.46 0.31 -4.75
N LEU A 14 -0.01 0.40 -3.51
CA LEU A 14 -0.36 -0.57 -2.48
C LEU A 14 -0.77 0.11 -1.19
N ASP A 15 -1.75 -0.49 -0.52
CA ASP A 15 -2.17 -0.08 0.82
C ASP A 15 -2.52 -1.31 1.63
N THR A 16 -2.46 -1.19 2.95
CA THR A 16 -2.80 -2.27 3.87
C THR A 16 -3.72 -1.76 4.96
N GLU A 17 -4.52 -2.68 5.53
CA GLU A 17 -5.20 -2.46 6.79
C GLU A 17 -4.69 -3.49 7.78
N THR A 18 -4.69 -3.13 9.06
CA THR A 18 -4.05 -3.94 10.10
C THR A 18 -4.94 -4.08 11.32
N THR A 19 -4.51 -4.94 12.25
CA THR A 19 -5.19 -5.07 13.54
C THR A 19 -5.00 -3.85 14.44
N GLY A 20 -4.07 -2.97 14.10
CA GLY A 20 -3.74 -1.80 14.88
C GLY A 20 -2.26 -1.50 14.79
N MET A 21 -1.78 -0.62 15.65
CA MET A 21 -0.36 -0.27 15.68
C MET A 21 0.04 0.12 17.09
N ASN A 22 1.33 -0.03 17.39
CA ASN A 22 1.88 0.40 18.66
C ASN A 22 2.29 1.86 18.60
N GLN A 23 2.09 2.57 19.71
CA GLN A 23 2.53 3.96 19.83
C GLN A 23 3.99 4.06 20.28
N ILE A 24 4.50 3.02 20.92
CA ILE A 24 5.87 2.98 21.47
C ILE A 24 6.57 1.77 20.86
N GLY A 25 7.83 1.96 20.46
CA GLY A 25 8.61 0.90 19.84
C GLY A 25 8.21 0.68 18.39
N ALA A 26 8.43 -0.53 17.89
CA ALA A 26 8.07 -0.87 16.51
C ALA A 26 6.56 -0.87 16.36
N HIS A 27 6.05 -0.09 15.42
CA HIS A 27 4.61 0.10 15.25
C HIS A 27 3.87 -1.20 14.90
N TYR A 28 4.55 -2.15 14.30
CA TYR A 28 3.95 -3.40 13.81
C TYR A 28 4.03 -4.57 14.79
N GLU A 29 4.90 -4.50 15.80
CA GLU A 29 5.18 -5.66 16.62
C GLU A 29 3.93 -6.15 17.37
N GLY A 30 3.60 -7.43 17.19
CA GLY A 30 2.41 -8.01 17.79
C GLY A 30 1.13 -7.75 17.03
N HIS A 31 1.18 -6.96 15.97
CA HIS A 31 0.03 -6.69 15.10
C HIS A 31 0.14 -7.46 13.80
N LYS A 32 -0.95 -7.51 13.03
CA LYS A 32 -1.01 -8.29 11.81
C LYS A 32 -1.70 -7.50 10.71
N ILE A 33 -1.29 -7.77 9.46
CA ILE A 33 -2.01 -7.24 8.29
C ILE A 33 -3.30 -8.06 8.13
N ILE A 34 -4.41 -7.37 7.87
CA ILE A 34 -5.70 -8.04 7.66
C ILE A 34 -6.30 -7.74 6.28
N GLU A 35 -5.76 -6.79 5.56
CA GLU A 35 -6.15 -6.54 4.18
C GLU A 35 -4.96 -6.01 3.41
N ILE A 36 -4.76 -6.52 2.19
CA ILE A 36 -3.80 -5.96 1.25
C ILE A 36 -4.58 -5.61 -0.01
N GLY A 37 -4.45 -4.36 -0.44
CA GLY A 37 -5.02 -3.91 -1.70
C GLY A 37 -3.93 -3.31 -2.56
N ALA A 38 -3.84 -3.74 -3.80
CA ALA A 38 -2.81 -3.25 -4.70
C ALA A 38 -3.33 -3.21 -6.14
N VAL A 39 -2.91 -2.19 -6.87
CA VAL A 39 -3.26 -2.05 -8.28
C VAL A 39 -1.98 -1.88 -9.09
N GLU A 40 -2.00 -2.44 -10.29
CA GLU A 40 -0.85 -2.38 -11.19
C GLU A 40 -0.99 -1.21 -12.16
N VAL A 41 0.09 -0.46 -12.31
CA VAL A 41 0.21 0.63 -13.28
C VAL A 41 1.40 0.32 -14.17
N VAL A 42 1.16 0.28 -15.49
CA VAL A 42 2.23 0.09 -16.48
C VAL A 42 2.15 1.23 -17.46
N ASN A 43 3.27 1.93 -17.63
CA ASN A 43 3.34 3.09 -18.52
C ASN A 43 2.23 4.11 -18.23
N ARG A 44 2.03 4.40 -16.95
CA ARG A 44 1.08 5.38 -16.43
C ARG A 44 -0.38 5.01 -16.66
N ARG A 45 -0.68 3.73 -16.84
CA ARG A 45 -2.06 3.26 -17.03
C ARG A 45 -2.37 2.11 -16.09
N LEU A 46 -3.54 2.17 -15.47
CA LEU A 46 -4.04 1.05 -14.68
C LEU A 46 -4.31 -0.13 -15.59
N THR A 47 -3.80 -1.29 -15.24
CA THR A 47 -3.95 -2.49 -16.08
C THR A 47 -5.14 -3.36 -15.70
N GLY A 48 -5.68 -3.18 -14.48
CA GLY A 48 -6.71 -4.06 -13.97
C GLY A 48 -6.18 -5.31 -13.30
N ASN A 49 -4.88 -5.57 -13.37
CA ASN A 49 -4.27 -6.72 -12.70
C ASN A 49 -4.04 -6.39 -11.22
N ASN A 50 -5.08 -6.47 -10.43
CA ASN A 50 -5.07 -6.10 -9.02
C ASN A 50 -4.76 -7.29 -8.14
N PHE A 51 -4.22 -7.00 -6.94
CA PHE A 51 -4.08 -7.99 -5.88
C PHE A 51 -4.92 -7.51 -4.70
N HIS A 52 -5.85 -8.33 -4.24
CA HIS A 52 -6.72 -7.95 -3.13
C HIS A 52 -7.02 -9.18 -2.29
N VAL A 53 -6.63 -9.15 -1.03
CA VAL A 53 -6.92 -10.24 -0.10
C VAL A 53 -7.28 -9.67 1.27
N TYR A 54 -8.17 -10.37 1.96
CA TYR A 54 -8.37 -10.22 3.40
C TYR A 54 -7.66 -11.39 4.07
N LEU A 55 -7.10 -11.15 5.24
CA LEU A 55 -6.25 -12.12 5.92
C LEU A 55 -6.76 -12.38 7.34
N LYS A 56 -6.68 -13.64 7.75
CA LYS A 56 -7.04 -14.04 9.10
C LYS A 56 -5.84 -13.80 10.01
N PRO A 57 -5.96 -12.89 11.00
CA PRO A 57 -4.91 -12.69 11.97
C PRO A 57 -5.04 -13.70 13.12
N ASP A 58 -4.03 -13.78 13.95
CA ASP A 58 -4.05 -14.62 15.14
C ASP A 58 -4.32 -13.79 16.39
N ARG A 59 -4.96 -12.65 16.24
CA ARG A 59 -5.36 -11.77 17.33
C ARG A 59 -6.61 -10.99 16.94
N LEU A 60 -7.23 -10.33 17.90
CA LEU A 60 -8.38 -9.48 17.64
C LEU A 60 -7.92 -8.12 17.05
N VAL A 61 -8.80 -7.52 16.27
CA VAL A 61 -8.60 -6.16 15.75
C VAL A 61 -8.82 -5.18 16.88
N ASP A 62 -7.91 -4.20 17.01
CA ASP A 62 -8.07 -3.15 18.02
C ASP A 62 -9.28 -2.28 17.69
N PRO A 63 -10.03 -1.80 18.71
CA PRO A 63 -11.20 -0.94 18.45
C PRO A 63 -10.90 0.30 17.64
N GLU A 64 -9.73 0.91 17.85
CA GLU A 64 -9.34 2.11 17.10
C GLU A 64 -9.17 1.79 15.63
N ALA A 65 -8.53 0.65 15.30
CA ALA A 65 -8.37 0.24 13.92
C ALA A 65 -9.72 -0.08 13.28
N PHE A 66 -10.59 -0.77 14.02
CA PHE A 66 -11.94 -1.08 13.53
C PHE A 66 -12.70 0.20 13.19
N GLY A 67 -12.54 1.25 14.00
CA GLY A 67 -13.18 2.53 13.72
C GLY A 67 -12.74 3.15 12.39
N VAL A 68 -11.55 2.81 11.91
CA VAL A 68 -11.03 3.33 10.66
C VAL A 68 -11.49 2.49 9.47
N HIS A 69 -11.33 1.16 9.53
CA HIS A 69 -11.58 0.31 8.37
C HIS A 69 -12.86 -0.52 8.44
N GLY A 70 -13.45 -0.68 9.62
CA GLY A 70 -14.72 -1.40 9.76
C GLY A 70 -14.66 -2.89 9.49
N ILE A 71 -13.47 -3.49 9.51
CA ILE A 71 -13.32 -4.93 9.26
C ILE A 71 -13.47 -5.67 10.59
N ALA A 72 -14.53 -6.46 10.71
CA ALA A 72 -14.85 -7.16 11.97
C ALA A 72 -14.07 -8.47 12.10
N ASP A 73 -13.80 -8.86 13.35
CA ASP A 73 -13.11 -10.12 13.60
C ASP A 73 -13.84 -11.30 12.97
N GLU A 74 -15.17 -11.31 13.04
CA GLU A 74 -15.98 -12.41 12.50
C GLU A 74 -15.83 -12.54 11.00
N PHE A 75 -15.67 -11.42 10.29
CA PHE A 75 -15.48 -11.42 8.85
C PHE A 75 -14.20 -12.14 8.46
N LEU A 76 -13.18 -12.07 9.31
CA LEU A 76 -11.86 -12.59 9.00
C LEU A 76 -11.68 -14.08 9.32
N LEU A 77 -12.67 -14.71 10.00
CA LEU A 77 -12.52 -16.08 10.49
C LEU A 77 -12.30 -17.11 9.38
N ASP A 78 -12.86 -16.88 8.19
CA ASP A 78 -12.75 -17.81 7.07
C ASP A 78 -11.73 -17.38 6.03
N LYS A 79 -10.90 -16.40 6.34
CA LYS A 79 -9.93 -15.88 5.39
C LYS A 79 -8.61 -16.63 5.51
N PRO A 80 -7.79 -16.61 4.44
CA PRO A 80 -6.46 -17.23 4.51
C PRO A 80 -5.54 -16.44 5.44
N THR A 81 -4.50 -17.11 5.92
CA THR A 81 -3.45 -16.44 6.69
C THR A 81 -2.46 -15.79 5.75
N PHE A 82 -1.62 -14.89 6.30
CA PHE A 82 -0.55 -14.30 5.49
C PHE A 82 0.38 -15.37 4.92
N ALA A 83 0.69 -16.41 5.73
CA ALA A 83 1.56 -17.50 5.28
C ALA A 83 1.02 -18.18 4.02
N GLU A 84 -0.30 -18.31 3.93
CA GLU A 84 -0.93 -18.99 2.79
C GLU A 84 -0.88 -18.16 1.51
N VAL A 85 -0.82 -16.84 1.60
CA VAL A 85 -0.81 -15.98 0.41
C VAL A 85 0.56 -15.36 0.13
N ALA A 86 1.54 -15.61 0.99
CA ALA A 86 2.83 -14.92 0.92
C ALA A 86 3.54 -15.09 -0.41
N ASP A 87 3.56 -16.31 -0.96
CA ASP A 87 4.25 -16.57 -2.22
C ASP A 87 3.58 -15.83 -3.38
N GLU A 88 2.26 -15.87 -3.43
CA GLU A 88 1.50 -15.17 -4.47
C GLU A 88 1.72 -13.66 -4.37
N PHE A 89 1.71 -13.14 -3.15
CA PHE A 89 1.94 -11.73 -2.93
C PHE A 89 3.36 -11.31 -3.34
N MET A 90 4.36 -12.09 -2.95
CA MET A 90 5.74 -11.82 -3.33
C MET A 90 5.92 -11.84 -4.86
N ASP A 91 5.32 -12.83 -5.52
CA ASP A 91 5.40 -12.90 -6.98
C ASP A 91 4.77 -11.69 -7.64
N TYR A 92 3.67 -11.21 -7.07
CA TYR A 92 2.97 -10.04 -7.62
C TYR A 92 3.82 -8.78 -7.54
N ILE A 93 4.52 -8.56 -6.41
CA ILE A 93 5.27 -7.32 -6.20
C ILE A 93 6.72 -7.37 -6.70
N ARG A 94 7.28 -8.56 -6.91
CA ARG A 94 8.70 -8.73 -7.19
C ARG A 94 9.14 -7.93 -8.40
N GLY A 95 10.19 -7.14 -8.22
CA GLY A 95 10.76 -6.33 -9.29
C GLY A 95 10.01 -5.05 -9.61
N ALA A 96 8.89 -4.79 -8.94
CA ALA A 96 8.10 -3.59 -9.20
C ALA A 96 8.60 -2.40 -8.36
N GLU A 97 8.18 -1.22 -8.76
CA GLU A 97 8.25 -0.04 -7.90
C GLU A 97 6.96 0.01 -7.09
N LEU A 98 7.07 -0.11 -5.77
CA LEU A 98 5.93 -0.01 -4.88
C LEU A 98 5.71 1.46 -4.55
N VAL A 99 4.50 1.95 -4.79
CA VAL A 99 4.09 3.32 -4.45
C VAL A 99 3.12 3.22 -3.27
N ILE A 100 3.52 3.77 -2.14
CA ILE A 100 2.77 3.63 -0.89
C ILE A 100 2.76 4.97 -0.18
N HIS A 101 1.59 5.37 0.35
CA HIS A 101 1.46 6.63 1.07
C HIS A 101 1.85 6.42 2.53
N ASN A 102 2.99 6.99 2.95
CA ASN A 102 3.64 6.73 4.22
C ASN A 102 4.21 5.31 4.24
N ALA A 103 5.11 5.05 3.30
CA ALA A 103 5.59 3.70 2.99
C ALA A 103 6.23 2.98 4.18
N ALA A 104 6.89 3.70 5.08
CA ALA A 104 7.55 3.05 6.22
C ALA A 104 6.57 2.28 7.08
N PHE A 105 5.31 2.73 7.16
CA PHE A 105 4.29 2.03 7.92
C PHE A 105 3.99 0.66 7.31
N ASP A 106 3.63 0.63 6.03
CA ASP A 106 3.24 -0.62 5.35
C ASP A 106 4.42 -1.56 5.15
N ILE A 107 5.57 -1.02 4.77
CA ILE A 107 6.76 -1.84 4.58
C ILE A 107 7.21 -2.47 5.90
N GLY A 108 7.10 -1.75 7.00
CA GLY A 108 7.39 -2.29 8.30
C GLY A 108 6.52 -3.50 8.62
N PHE A 109 5.22 -3.40 8.36
CA PHE A 109 4.30 -4.52 8.55
C PHE A 109 4.61 -5.68 7.61
N MET A 110 4.90 -5.39 6.33
CA MET A 110 5.19 -6.43 5.35
C MET A 110 6.45 -7.19 5.73
N ASP A 111 7.53 -6.48 6.07
CA ASP A 111 8.78 -7.13 6.45
C ASP A 111 8.62 -7.94 7.73
N TYR A 112 7.81 -7.43 8.68
CA TYR A 112 7.52 -8.16 9.90
C TYR A 112 6.77 -9.46 9.60
N GLU A 113 5.73 -9.40 8.77
CA GLU A 113 4.98 -10.60 8.39
C GLU A 113 5.87 -11.60 7.68
N PHE A 114 6.73 -11.15 6.76
CA PHE A 114 7.67 -12.03 6.09
C PHE A 114 8.64 -12.68 7.09
N SER A 115 9.10 -11.93 8.09
CA SER A 115 10.04 -12.45 9.07
C SER A 115 9.41 -13.55 9.93
N LEU A 116 8.10 -13.47 10.18
CA LEU A 116 7.40 -14.47 10.98
C LEU A 116 7.31 -15.82 10.26
N LEU A 117 7.49 -15.85 8.95
CA LEU A 117 7.45 -17.09 8.18
C LEU A 117 8.72 -17.93 8.38
N LYS A 118 9.79 -17.33 8.87
CA LYS A 118 11.08 -18.00 9.13
C LYS A 118 11.62 -18.74 7.90
N ARG A 119 11.59 -18.04 6.75
CA ARG A 119 12.01 -18.58 5.46
C ARG A 119 13.16 -17.78 4.85
N ASP A 120 13.87 -16.97 5.65
CA ASP A 120 14.98 -16.14 5.17
C ASP A 120 14.59 -15.22 4.02
N ILE A 121 13.39 -14.66 4.08
CA ILE A 121 12.92 -13.71 3.07
C ILE A 121 13.62 -12.37 3.32
N PRO A 122 14.30 -11.82 2.30
CA PRO A 122 14.97 -10.53 2.49
C PRO A 122 13.96 -9.40 2.63
N LYS A 123 14.43 -8.24 3.09
CA LYS A 123 13.55 -7.08 3.22
C LYS A 123 13.02 -6.67 1.85
N THR A 124 11.79 -6.14 1.85
CA THR A 124 11.08 -5.79 0.62
C THR A 124 11.90 -4.87 -0.28
N ASN A 125 12.65 -3.92 0.30
CA ASN A 125 13.43 -2.97 -0.48
C ASN A 125 14.64 -3.59 -1.19
N THR A 126 14.92 -4.87 -0.99
CA THR A 126 15.98 -5.55 -1.74
C THR A 126 15.50 -6.12 -3.06
N PHE A 127 14.20 -6.38 -3.19
CA PHE A 127 13.64 -6.92 -4.44
C PHE A 127 12.54 -6.05 -5.05
N CYS A 128 12.26 -4.91 -4.44
CA CYS A 128 11.34 -3.89 -4.96
C CYS A 128 11.98 -2.53 -4.75
N LYS A 129 11.69 -1.60 -5.65
CA LYS A 129 11.93 -0.19 -5.37
C LYS A 129 10.77 0.31 -4.54
N VAL A 130 11.01 1.09 -3.50
CA VAL A 130 9.94 1.63 -2.66
C VAL A 130 9.92 3.14 -2.82
N THR A 131 8.76 3.67 -3.21
CA THR A 131 8.53 5.10 -3.36
C THR A 131 7.44 5.52 -2.37
N ASP A 132 7.75 6.47 -1.50
CA ASP A 132 6.80 7.01 -0.54
C ASP A 132 6.10 8.21 -1.16
N SER A 133 4.83 8.02 -1.54
CA SER A 133 4.04 9.09 -2.16
C SER A 133 3.81 10.26 -1.19
N LEU A 134 3.82 10.01 0.12
CA LEU A 134 3.71 11.09 1.09
C LEU A 134 4.97 11.97 1.05
N ALA A 135 6.15 11.37 0.94
CA ALA A 135 7.39 12.12 0.83
C ALA A 135 7.41 12.95 -0.46
N VAL A 136 6.92 12.38 -1.57
CA VAL A 136 6.79 13.11 -2.83
C VAL A 136 5.86 14.31 -2.66
N ALA A 137 4.71 14.10 -2.02
CA ALA A 137 3.73 15.17 -1.79
C ALA A 137 4.30 16.28 -0.90
N ARG A 138 5.03 15.90 0.15
CA ARG A 138 5.65 16.90 1.06
C ARG A 138 6.67 17.76 0.34
N LYS A 139 7.36 17.19 -0.62
CA LYS A 139 8.33 17.92 -1.41
C LYS A 139 7.65 18.89 -2.37
N MET A 140 6.53 18.49 -2.95
CA MET A 140 5.76 19.33 -3.87
C MET A 140 4.95 20.40 -3.15
N PHE A 141 4.45 20.11 -1.96
CA PHE A 141 3.55 20.99 -1.20
C PHE A 141 4.05 21.17 0.23
N PRO A 142 5.22 21.79 0.43
CA PRO A 142 5.77 21.94 1.76
C PRO A 142 4.86 22.80 2.64
N GLY A 143 4.71 22.39 3.91
CA GLY A 143 3.89 23.12 4.86
C GLY A 143 2.40 22.91 4.72
N LYS A 144 1.96 22.08 3.78
CA LYS A 144 0.55 21.76 3.56
C LYS A 144 0.23 20.36 4.08
N ARG A 145 -1.05 20.09 4.27
CA ARG A 145 -1.48 18.73 4.61
C ARG A 145 -1.40 17.87 3.36
N ASN A 146 -0.86 16.67 3.51
CA ASN A 146 -0.62 15.78 2.39
C ASN A 146 -1.15 14.37 2.65
N SER A 147 -2.19 14.25 3.50
CA SER A 147 -2.94 13.00 3.63
C SER A 147 -3.59 12.65 2.31
N LEU A 148 -4.01 11.41 2.16
CA LEU A 148 -4.70 11.00 0.94
C LEU A 148 -5.93 11.88 0.68
N ASP A 149 -6.73 12.16 1.73
CA ASP A 149 -7.91 13.00 1.59
C ASP A 149 -7.54 14.43 1.17
N ALA A 150 -6.48 14.98 1.74
CA ALA A 150 -6.02 16.32 1.39
C ALA A 150 -5.60 16.38 -0.08
N LEU A 151 -4.92 15.35 -0.56
CA LEU A 151 -4.49 15.28 -1.95
C LEU A 151 -5.67 15.10 -2.90
N CYS A 152 -6.67 14.31 -2.49
CA CYS A 152 -7.90 14.19 -3.29
C CYS A 152 -8.57 15.54 -3.48
N ALA A 153 -8.68 16.32 -2.40
CA ALA A 153 -9.27 17.67 -2.50
C ALA A 153 -8.43 18.56 -3.40
N ARG A 154 -7.11 18.49 -3.29
CA ARG A 154 -6.21 19.35 -4.06
C ARG A 154 -6.26 19.05 -5.56
N TYR A 155 -6.39 17.77 -5.92
CA TYR A 155 -6.43 17.34 -7.31
C TYR A 155 -7.84 17.10 -7.82
N GLU A 156 -8.87 17.41 -7.02
CA GLU A 156 -10.28 17.24 -7.38
C GLU A 156 -10.59 15.80 -7.79
N ILE A 157 -10.07 14.86 -7.01
CA ILE A 157 -10.31 13.43 -7.20
C ILE A 157 -11.41 12.99 -6.24
N ASP A 158 -12.42 12.29 -6.77
CA ASP A 158 -13.56 11.83 -5.99
C ASP A 158 -13.14 10.75 -4.99
N ASN A 159 -13.34 11.05 -3.70
CA ASN A 159 -13.11 10.10 -2.63
C ASN A 159 -14.39 9.86 -1.81
N SER A 160 -15.56 10.12 -2.39
CA SER A 160 -16.82 10.05 -1.66
C SER A 160 -17.16 8.66 -1.15
N LYS A 161 -16.60 7.62 -1.75
CA LYS A 161 -16.82 6.24 -1.29
C LYS A 161 -15.94 5.86 -0.10
N ARG A 162 -15.02 6.74 0.31
CA ARG A 162 -14.06 6.47 1.36
C ARG A 162 -14.59 6.86 2.74
N THR A 163 -15.81 6.39 3.08
CA THR A 163 -16.36 6.59 4.42
C THR A 163 -15.63 5.72 5.45
N LEU A 164 -15.27 4.50 5.04
CA LEU A 164 -14.35 3.65 5.79
C LEU A 164 -13.13 3.41 4.92
N HIS A 165 -11.98 3.23 5.56
CA HIS A 165 -10.75 2.96 4.84
C HIS A 165 -10.72 1.49 4.42
N GLY A 166 -10.58 1.23 3.12
CA GLY A 166 -10.37 -0.10 2.59
C GLY A 166 -9.12 -0.10 1.75
N ALA A 167 -8.31 -1.15 1.85
CA ALA A 167 -6.99 -1.15 1.22
C ALA A 167 -7.07 -1.05 -0.30
N LEU A 168 -7.98 -1.80 -0.94
CA LEU A 168 -8.08 -1.74 -2.40
C LEU A 168 -8.61 -0.39 -2.86
N LEU A 169 -9.66 0.13 -2.22
CA LEU A 169 -10.21 1.43 -2.57
C LEU A 169 -9.14 2.51 -2.40
N ASP A 170 -8.42 2.48 -1.29
CA ASP A 170 -7.37 3.46 -1.04
C ASP A 170 -6.22 3.34 -2.05
N ALA A 171 -5.85 2.13 -2.45
CA ALA A 171 -4.84 1.94 -3.48
C ALA A 171 -5.30 2.50 -4.82
N GLN A 172 -6.55 2.30 -5.18
CA GLN A 172 -7.12 2.85 -6.42
C GLN A 172 -7.11 4.37 -6.41
N ILE A 173 -7.53 4.97 -5.30
CA ILE A 173 -7.54 6.42 -5.14
C ILE A 173 -6.10 6.95 -5.16
N LEU A 174 -5.19 6.31 -4.45
CA LEU A 174 -3.80 6.71 -4.42
C LEU A 174 -3.18 6.65 -5.82
N ALA A 175 -3.54 5.65 -6.62
CA ALA A 175 -3.04 5.56 -7.99
C ALA A 175 -3.44 6.79 -8.79
N GLU A 176 -4.70 7.24 -8.68
CA GLU A 176 -5.15 8.44 -9.37
C GLU A 176 -4.41 9.67 -8.87
N VAL A 177 -4.25 9.79 -7.55
CA VAL A 177 -3.54 10.92 -6.94
C VAL A 177 -2.08 10.95 -7.40
N TYR A 178 -1.41 9.81 -7.35
CA TYR A 178 0.01 9.73 -7.70
C TYR A 178 0.23 10.05 -9.17
N LEU A 179 -0.61 9.55 -10.05
CA LEU A 179 -0.52 9.87 -11.47
C LEU A 179 -0.76 11.36 -11.71
N ALA A 180 -1.70 11.97 -10.98
CA ALA A 180 -1.94 13.41 -11.10
C ALA A 180 -0.74 14.20 -10.60
N MET A 181 -0.15 13.82 -9.45
CA MET A 181 1.02 14.52 -8.91
C MET A 181 2.21 14.48 -9.86
N THR A 182 2.45 13.33 -10.45
CA THR A 182 3.64 13.13 -11.29
C THR A 182 3.41 13.50 -12.75
N GLY A 183 2.15 13.49 -13.20
CA GLY A 183 1.81 13.82 -14.58
C GLY A 183 2.01 15.28 -14.90
N GLY A 184 1.69 16.16 -13.96
CA GLY A 184 1.86 17.60 -14.17
C GLY A 184 3.29 17.99 -14.43
N GLN A 185 4.25 17.28 -13.85
CA GLN A 185 5.66 17.54 -14.07
C GLN A 185 6.06 17.28 -15.53
N THR A 186 5.51 16.22 -16.09
CA THR A 186 5.79 15.88 -17.47
C THR A 186 5.22 16.91 -18.44
N SER A 187 4.02 17.39 -18.15
CA SER A 187 3.38 18.35 -19.03
C SER A 187 4.05 19.71 -19.02
N MET A 188 4.86 20.00 -18.00
CA MET A 188 5.57 21.26 -17.92
C MET A 188 6.82 21.25 -18.79
N ALA A 189 7.27 20.13 -19.20
CA ALA A 189 8.42 20.04 -20.07
C ALA A 189 8.04 20.35 -21.51
#